data_ca2051beec4b75eada578aeba4df3704
#
_entry.id   ca2051beec4b75eada578aeba4df3704
#
_cell.length_a   1.000
_cell.length_b   1.000
_cell.length_c   1.000
_cell.angle_alpha   90.00
_cell.angle_beta   90.00
_cell.angle_gamma   90.00
#
_symmetry.space_group_name_H-M   'P 1'
#
loop_
_entity.id
_entity.type
_entity.pdbx_description
1 polymer ?
#
loop_
_entity_poly.entity_id
_entity_poly.type
_entity_poly.pdbx_seq_one_letter_code
_entity_poly.pdbx_strand_id
1 'polypeptide(L)'
;MSTKFLNQAYGISTLDSRDLYTAWSESYDTEVHENGYVTPLRVAEALERHVQDKNTAVLDYGCGTGLSGQALLNVRFQAVDGVDVTPAMVDLAREKGIYRNLDVFSPQDGPKIAPGSYSVIAAIGVIGAGAAPLSVFDTIMDLLPSGGYFAFSFNDHTLDDPAYEAKVLEYTQTKRAQLLFCEYGPHLPGKNMNSNVYIIVKK
;
A
#
# COMPACT_ATOMS: atom_id res chain seq x y z
N MET A 1 -19.97 -16.15 -8.44
CA MET A 1 -20.09 -14.69 -8.27
C MET A 1 -19.02 -13.99 -9.08
N SER A 2 -19.24 -12.75 -9.50
CA SER A 2 -18.42 -12.12 -10.55
C SER A 2 -17.11 -11.56 -9.99
N THR A 3 -15.98 -12.14 -10.36
CA THR A 3 -14.62 -11.57 -10.13
C THR A 3 -14.23 -10.62 -11.26
N LYS A 4 -15.21 -9.85 -11.76
CA LYS A 4 -15.08 -9.08 -13.00
C LYS A 4 -13.98 -8.02 -12.91
N PHE A 5 -13.97 -7.25 -11.83
CA PHE A 5 -13.00 -6.15 -11.66
C PHE A 5 -11.63 -6.67 -11.25
N LEU A 6 -11.56 -7.67 -10.38
CA LEU A 6 -10.30 -8.30 -9.98
C LEU A 6 -9.52 -8.83 -11.20
N ASN A 7 -10.21 -9.44 -12.15
CA ASN A 7 -9.58 -9.91 -13.40
C ASN A 7 -9.15 -8.74 -14.32
N GLN A 8 -9.81 -7.59 -14.26
CA GLN A 8 -9.41 -6.40 -15.02
C GLN A 8 -8.19 -5.71 -14.40
N ALA A 9 -8.11 -5.64 -13.07
CA ALA A 9 -6.99 -5.03 -12.37
C ALA A 9 -5.65 -5.74 -12.65
N TYR A 10 -5.71 -7.07 -12.86
CA TYR A 10 -4.54 -7.90 -13.17
C TYR A 10 -4.45 -8.32 -14.63
N GLY A 11 -5.34 -7.81 -15.49
CA GLY A 11 -5.32 -8.03 -16.93
C GLY A 11 -4.88 -6.78 -17.70
N ILE A 12 -4.97 -6.84 -19.02
CA ILE A 12 -4.81 -5.66 -19.88
C ILE A 12 -6.08 -4.82 -19.74
N SER A 13 -6.11 -3.88 -18.79
CA SER A 13 -7.19 -2.93 -18.69
C SER A 13 -6.97 -1.78 -19.66
N THR A 14 -8.03 -1.38 -20.37
CA THR A 14 -8.06 -0.16 -21.20
C THR A 14 -8.51 1.06 -20.40
N LEU A 15 -8.90 0.87 -19.13
CA LEU A 15 -9.34 1.93 -18.24
C LEU A 15 -8.13 2.54 -17.50
N ASP A 16 -8.20 3.83 -17.24
CA ASP A 16 -7.34 4.47 -16.25
C ASP A 16 -7.54 3.77 -14.89
N SER A 17 -6.48 3.58 -14.13
CA SER A 17 -6.55 2.88 -12.84
C SER A 17 -7.57 3.51 -11.89
N ARG A 18 -7.68 4.85 -11.88
CA ARG A 18 -8.63 5.58 -11.06
C ARG A 18 -10.09 5.29 -11.45
N ASP A 19 -10.40 5.23 -12.75
CA ASP A 19 -11.73 4.90 -13.25
C ASP A 19 -12.09 3.45 -12.92
N LEU A 20 -11.13 2.54 -13.05
CA LEU A 20 -11.30 1.14 -12.67
C LEU A 20 -11.63 1.02 -11.18
N TYR A 21 -10.84 1.63 -10.30
CA TYR A 21 -11.06 1.56 -8.85
C TYR A 21 -12.34 2.29 -8.42
N THR A 22 -12.74 3.36 -9.11
CA THR A 22 -14.03 4.01 -8.87
C THR A 22 -15.20 3.06 -9.18
N ALA A 23 -15.15 2.38 -10.33
CA ALA A 23 -16.19 1.43 -10.71
C ALA A 23 -16.18 0.14 -9.85
N TRP A 24 -15.03 -0.21 -9.30
CA TRP A 24 -14.85 -1.41 -8.48
C TRP A 24 -15.19 -1.20 -7.00
N SER A 25 -15.23 0.04 -6.53
CA SER A 25 -15.32 0.39 -5.11
C SER A 25 -16.41 -0.37 -4.35
N GLU A 26 -17.63 -0.48 -4.91
CA GLU A 26 -18.78 -1.13 -4.25
C GLU A 26 -18.59 -2.64 -4.02
N SER A 27 -17.83 -3.33 -4.88
CA SER A 27 -17.62 -4.79 -4.76
C SER A 27 -16.21 -5.15 -4.32
N TYR A 28 -15.30 -4.17 -4.19
CA TYR A 28 -13.88 -4.39 -3.93
C TYR A 28 -13.64 -5.29 -2.73
N ASP A 29 -14.13 -4.90 -1.56
CA ASP A 29 -13.90 -5.64 -0.32
C ASP A 29 -14.41 -7.07 -0.41
N THR A 30 -15.59 -7.27 -1.02
CA THR A 30 -16.17 -8.60 -1.22
C THR A 30 -15.33 -9.45 -2.16
N GLU A 31 -14.94 -8.90 -3.33
CA GLU A 31 -14.16 -9.66 -4.32
C GLU A 31 -12.78 -10.06 -3.80
N VAL A 32 -12.07 -9.15 -3.10
CA VAL A 32 -10.75 -9.48 -2.56
C VAL A 32 -10.84 -10.41 -1.35
N HIS A 33 -11.87 -10.26 -0.51
CA HIS A 33 -12.12 -11.15 0.63
C HIS A 33 -12.42 -12.59 0.17
N GLU A 34 -13.32 -12.76 -0.81
CA GLU A 34 -13.64 -14.07 -1.41
C GLU A 34 -12.42 -14.77 -2.01
N ASN A 35 -11.43 -14.02 -2.46
CA ASN A 35 -10.17 -14.53 -2.99
C ASN A 35 -9.05 -14.62 -1.94
N GLY A 36 -9.35 -14.33 -0.67
CA GLY A 36 -8.45 -14.51 0.47
C GLY A 36 -7.31 -13.48 0.52
N TYR A 37 -7.59 -12.20 0.25
CA TYR A 37 -6.58 -11.15 0.28
C TYR A 37 -5.93 -11.02 1.66
N VAL A 38 -4.66 -11.42 1.78
CA VAL A 38 -3.93 -11.49 3.05
C VAL A 38 -2.76 -10.52 3.15
N THR A 39 -2.37 -9.88 2.07
CA THR A 39 -1.19 -8.98 2.05
C THR A 39 -1.27 -7.84 3.07
N PRO A 40 -2.41 -7.17 3.31
CA PRO A 40 -2.49 -6.13 4.35
C PRO A 40 -2.08 -6.65 5.73
N LEU A 41 -2.54 -7.83 6.11
CA LEU A 41 -2.16 -8.43 7.39
C LEU A 41 -0.66 -8.77 7.45
N ARG A 42 -0.11 -9.38 6.39
CA ARG A 42 1.32 -9.73 6.29
C ARG A 42 2.22 -8.50 6.42
N VAL A 43 1.86 -7.39 5.75
CA VAL A 43 2.63 -6.14 5.85
C VAL A 43 2.52 -5.54 7.25
N ALA A 44 1.31 -5.51 7.82
CA ALA A 44 1.09 -4.96 9.16
C ALA A 44 1.87 -5.75 10.24
N GLU A 45 1.85 -7.09 10.18
CA GLU A 45 2.60 -7.95 11.09
C GLU A 45 4.12 -7.79 10.92
N ALA A 46 4.61 -7.66 9.67
CA ALA A 46 6.00 -7.37 9.43
C ALA A 46 6.42 -6.01 10.00
N LEU A 47 5.61 -4.97 9.78
CA LEU A 47 5.86 -3.63 10.30
C LEU A 47 5.85 -3.60 11.84
N GLU A 48 4.90 -4.32 12.47
CA GLU A 48 4.79 -4.40 13.92
C GLU A 48 6.09 -4.86 14.60
N ARG A 49 6.81 -5.79 13.99
CA ARG A 49 8.08 -6.33 14.52
C ARG A 49 9.21 -5.30 14.54
N HIS A 50 9.14 -4.28 13.69
CA HIS A 50 10.18 -3.28 13.52
C HIS A 50 9.86 -1.94 14.19
N VAL A 51 8.57 -1.58 14.35
CA VAL A 51 8.13 -0.34 15.00
C VAL A 51 7.60 -0.65 16.39
N GLN A 52 8.39 -0.33 17.42
CA GLN A 52 8.07 -0.67 18.82
C GLN A 52 6.98 0.22 19.41
N ASP A 53 7.02 1.53 19.14
CA ASP A 53 6.02 2.48 19.65
C ASP A 53 4.77 2.45 18.76
N LYS A 54 3.70 1.86 19.28
CA LYS A 54 2.41 1.74 18.60
C LYS A 54 1.58 3.03 18.59
N ASN A 55 2.02 4.07 19.32
CA ASN A 55 1.44 5.42 19.24
C ASN A 55 2.01 6.21 18.06
N THR A 56 3.08 5.73 17.42
CA THR A 56 3.62 6.34 16.20
C THR A 56 2.53 6.43 15.14
N ALA A 57 2.32 7.63 14.60
CA ALA A 57 1.38 7.83 13.51
C ALA A 57 1.85 7.13 12.24
N VAL A 58 0.99 6.31 11.65
CA VAL A 58 1.23 5.63 10.37
C VAL A 58 0.44 6.33 9.28
N LEU A 59 1.09 6.71 8.20
CA LEU A 59 0.43 7.11 6.96
C LEU A 59 0.18 5.87 6.09
N ASP A 60 -1.08 5.59 5.82
CA ASP A 60 -1.52 4.59 4.85
C ASP A 60 -1.69 5.26 3.49
N TYR A 61 -0.65 5.16 2.65
CA TYR A 61 -0.59 5.79 1.34
C TYR A 61 -1.24 4.88 0.29
N GLY A 62 -2.32 5.33 -0.33
CA GLY A 62 -3.19 4.51 -1.17
C GLY A 62 -4.09 3.62 -0.32
N CYS A 63 -4.77 4.21 0.66
CA CYS A 63 -5.55 3.49 1.68
C CYS A 63 -6.78 2.75 1.13
N GLY A 64 -7.21 3.07 -0.10
CA GLY A 64 -8.36 2.45 -0.75
C GLY A 64 -9.61 2.47 0.13
N THR A 65 -10.26 1.34 0.26
CA THR A 65 -11.43 1.14 1.13
C THR A 65 -11.08 0.97 2.62
N GLY A 66 -9.78 0.96 2.97
CA GLY A 66 -9.32 0.86 4.35
C GLY A 66 -8.93 -0.53 4.84
N LEU A 67 -8.75 -1.52 3.98
CA LEU A 67 -8.32 -2.87 4.41
C LEU A 67 -6.92 -2.84 5.04
N SER A 68 -6.02 -2.02 4.52
CA SER A 68 -4.68 -1.79 5.07
C SER A 68 -4.73 -1.11 6.43
N GLY A 69 -5.52 -0.04 6.58
CA GLY A 69 -5.71 0.64 7.86
C GLY A 69 -6.27 -0.29 8.93
N GLN A 70 -7.25 -1.12 8.58
CA GLN A 70 -7.79 -2.13 9.51
C GLN A 70 -6.71 -3.14 9.94
N ALA A 71 -5.87 -3.59 9.03
CA ALA A 71 -4.76 -4.50 9.35
C ALA A 71 -3.74 -3.83 10.29
N LEU A 72 -3.42 -2.55 10.08
CA LEU A 72 -2.54 -1.79 10.95
C LEU A 72 -3.11 -1.64 12.38
N LEU A 73 -4.42 -1.34 12.49
CA LEU A 73 -5.09 -1.29 13.80
C LEU A 73 -5.11 -2.65 14.50
N ASN A 74 -5.29 -3.75 13.75
CA ASN A 74 -5.31 -5.10 14.32
C ASN A 74 -3.96 -5.47 14.98
N VAL A 75 -2.85 -4.93 14.50
CA VAL A 75 -1.52 -5.06 15.12
C VAL A 75 -1.19 -3.91 16.08
N ARG A 76 -2.24 -3.22 16.55
CA ARG A 76 -2.22 -2.22 17.64
C ARG A 76 -1.60 -0.86 17.33
N PHE A 77 -1.36 -0.48 16.10
CA PHE A 77 -1.08 0.92 15.81
C PHE A 77 -2.30 1.78 16.19
N GLN A 78 -2.08 2.83 16.99
CA GLN A 78 -3.16 3.63 17.57
C GLN A 78 -3.59 4.82 16.68
N ALA A 79 -2.72 5.26 15.80
CA ALA A 79 -2.92 6.46 14.98
C ALA A 79 -2.61 6.13 13.52
N VAL A 80 -3.66 5.90 12.73
CA VAL A 80 -3.54 5.66 11.29
C VAL A 80 -4.26 6.79 10.56
N ASP A 81 -3.56 7.45 9.64
CA ASP A 81 -4.11 8.42 8.70
C ASP A 81 -4.04 7.82 7.30
N GLY A 82 -5.01 8.13 6.45
CA GLY A 82 -5.08 7.56 5.11
C GLY A 82 -5.14 8.62 4.02
N VAL A 83 -4.50 8.35 2.89
CA VAL A 83 -4.62 9.16 1.66
C VAL A 83 -4.83 8.25 0.45
N ASP A 84 -5.72 8.66 -0.46
CA ASP A 84 -5.96 7.95 -1.72
C ASP A 84 -6.31 8.93 -2.84
N VAL A 85 -6.15 8.50 -4.08
CA VAL A 85 -6.50 9.29 -5.28
C VAL A 85 -7.96 9.11 -5.69
N THR A 86 -8.66 8.11 -5.15
CA THR A 86 -10.01 7.68 -5.55
C THR A 86 -11.05 8.10 -4.50
N PRO A 87 -11.84 9.16 -4.74
CA PRO A 87 -12.84 9.64 -3.76
C PRO A 87 -13.80 8.54 -3.28
N ALA A 88 -14.33 7.72 -4.19
CA ALA A 88 -15.27 6.65 -3.86
C ALA A 88 -14.67 5.62 -2.87
N MET A 89 -13.37 5.31 -3.00
CA MET A 89 -12.65 4.43 -2.06
C MET A 89 -12.51 5.09 -0.69
N VAL A 90 -12.13 6.37 -0.64
CA VAL A 90 -11.98 7.13 0.61
C VAL A 90 -13.32 7.27 1.35
N ASP A 91 -14.44 7.41 0.63
CA ASP A 91 -15.76 7.47 1.24
C ASP A 91 -16.10 6.16 1.95
N LEU A 92 -15.83 5.01 1.34
CA LEU A 92 -15.97 3.69 1.99
C LEU A 92 -15.03 3.50 3.18
N ALA A 93 -13.78 3.98 3.06
CA ALA A 93 -12.84 3.97 4.20
C ALA A 93 -13.35 4.83 5.36
N ARG A 94 -13.98 5.97 5.06
CA ARG A 94 -14.57 6.88 6.07
C ARG A 94 -15.73 6.23 6.81
N GLU A 95 -16.57 5.47 6.12
CA GLU A 95 -17.67 4.73 6.74
C GLU A 95 -17.20 3.70 7.78
N LYS A 96 -15.99 3.14 7.61
CA LYS A 96 -15.40 2.20 8.57
C LYS A 96 -14.95 2.86 9.88
N GLY A 97 -14.72 4.18 9.89
CA GLY A 97 -14.37 4.94 11.10
C GLY A 97 -13.03 4.54 11.72
N ILE A 98 -12.10 4.00 10.94
CA ILE A 98 -10.83 3.43 11.42
C ILE A 98 -9.64 4.39 11.29
N TYR A 99 -9.76 5.41 10.45
CA TYR A 99 -8.71 6.42 10.28
C TYR A 99 -8.96 7.65 11.15
N ARG A 100 -7.88 8.22 11.64
CA ARG A 100 -7.89 9.49 12.34
C ARG A 100 -8.16 10.66 11.39
N ASN A 101 -7.49 10.65 10.24
CA ASN A 101 -7.66 11.58 9.13
C ASN A 101 -7.70 10.82 7.81
N LEU A 102 -8.51 11.31 6.86
CA LEU A 102 -8.63 10.76 5.50
C LEU A 102 -8.69 11.89 4.50
N ASP A 103 -7.77 11.90 3.54
CA ASP A 103 -7.71 12.90 2.49
C ASP A 103 -7.65 12.26 1.10
N VAL A 104 -8.30 12.95 0.13
CA VAL A 104 -8.19 12.64 -1.29
C VAL A 104 -7.18 13.58 -1.91
N PHE A 105 -6.26 13.07 -2.75
CA PHE A 105 -5.30 13.89 -3.45
C PHE A 105 -5.30 13.66 -4.97
N SER A 106 -4.85 14.67 -5.72
CA SER A 106 -4.64 14.55 -7.16
C SER A 106 -3.28 13.88 -7.42
N PRO A 107 -3.20 12.85 -8.31
CA PRO A 107 -1.92 12.25 -8.68
C PRO A 107 -0.89 13.24 -9.21
N GLN A 108 -1.36 14.34 -9.84
CA GLN A 108 -0.50 15.38 -10.41
C GLN A 108 0.15 16.27 -9.35
N ASP A 109 -0.60 16.56 -8.26
CA ASP A 109 -0.14 17.45 -7.19
C ASP A 109 0.52 16.70 -6.03
N GLY A 110 0.23 15.39 -5.91
CA GLY A 110 0.61 14.60 -4.75
C GLY A 110 -0.20 14.94 -3.48
N PRO A 111 -0.04 14.18 -2.40
CA PRO A 111 -0.70 14.48 -1.13
C PRO A 111 -0.07 15.71 -0.47
N LYS A 112 -0.90 16.54 0.19
CA LYS A 112 -0.45 17.74 0.94
C LYS A 112 0.15 17.35 2.29
N ILE A 113 1.24 16.61 2.24
CA ILE A 113 1.96 16.09 3.41
C ILE A 113 3.36 16.72 3.43
N ALA A 114 3.71 17.37 4.52
CA ALA A 114 5.05 17.92 4.66
C ALA A 114 6.07 16.80 4.90
N PRO A 115 7.27 16.84 4.26
CA PRO A 115 8.32 15.88 4.54
C PRO A 115 8.63 15.79 6.05
N GLY A 116 8.81 14.58 6.55
CA GLY A 116 9.08 14.33 7.96
C GLY A 116 7.86 14.30 8.88
N SER A 117 6.64 14.55 8.38
CA SER A 117 5.42 14.50 9.21
C SER A 117 5.09 13.09 9.73
N TYR A 118 5.49 12.07 9.00
CA TYR A 118 5.30 10.66 9.38
C TYR A 118 6.64 9.93 9.38
N SER A 119 6.96 9.27 10.47
CA SER A 119 8.11 8.36 10.56
C SER A 119 7.78 6.94 10.10
N VAL A 120 6.53 6.64 9.82
CA VAL A 120 6.07 5.35 9.28
C VAL A 120 5.09 5.60 8.15
N ILE A 121 5.40 5.08 6.96
CA ILE A 121 4.50 5.12 5.80
C ILE A 121 4.31 3.68 5.31
N ALA A 122 3.06 3.30 5.07
CA ALA A 122 2.69 2.03 4.45
C ALA A 122 2.07 2.30 3.06
N ALA A 123 2.42 1.49 2.06
CA ALA A 123 1.79 1.48 0.73
C ALA A 123 1.53 0.02 0.31
N ILE A 124 0.36 -0.48 0.68
CA ILE A 124 0.03 -1.91 0.62
C ILE A 124 -0.84 -2.19 -0.60
N GLY A 125 -0.28 -2.87 -1.62
CA GLY A 125 -0.97 -3.12 -2.88
C GLY A 125 -1.17 -1.85 -3.73
N VAL A 126 -0.31 -0.86 -3.57
CA VAL A 126 -0.44 0.47 -4.20
C VAL A 126 0.50 0.63 -5.38
N ILE A 127 1.79 0.36 -5.19
CA ILE A 127 2.81 0.56 -6.22
C ILE A 127 2.90 -0.71 -7.06
N GLY A 128 2.58 -0.62 -8.35
CA GLY A 128 2.65 -1.79 -9.20
C GLY A 128 1.97 -1.65 -10.57
N ALA A 129 2.09 -2.69 -11.36
CA ALA A 129 1.45 -2.76 -12.67
C ALA A 129 -0.08 -2.63 -12.53
N GLY A 130 -0.69 -1.69 -13.25
CA GLY A 130 -2.12 -1.42 -13.19
C GLY A 130 -2.60 -0.59 -11.99
N ALA A 131 -1.68 -0.13 -11.12
CA ALA A 131 -1.95 0.72 -9.96
C ALA A 131 -1.09 2.00 -10.01
N ALA A 132 -0.47 2.42 -8.90
CA ALA A 132 0.38 3.59 -8.90
C ALA A 132 1.75 3.33 -9.56
N PRO A 133 2.31 4.30 -10.28
CA PRO A 133 3.60 4.15 -10.95
C PRO A 133 4.75 4.01 -9.96
N LEU A 134 5.87 3.44 -10.44
CA LEU A 134 7.08 3.22 -9.63
C LEU A 134 7.66 4.51 -9.02
N SER A 135 7.42 5.68 -9.63
CA SER A 135 7.84 6.99 -9.09
C SER A 135 7.22 7.32 -7.73
N VAL A 136 6.10 6.69 -7.36
CA VAL A 136 5.48 6.84 -6.03
C VAL A 136 6.41 6.31 -4.93
N PHE A 137 7.28 5.35 -5.25
CA PHE A 137 8.32 4.89 -4.32
C PHE A 137 9.25 6.04 -3.93
N ASP A 138 9.73 6.81 -4.91
CA ASP A 138 10.61 7.97 -4.66
C ASP A 138 9.86 9.05 -3.86
N THR A 139 8.60 9.33 -4.21
CA THR A 139 7.74 10.27 -3.47
C THR A 139 7.63 9.89 -1.99
N ILE A 140 7.36 8.62 -1.69
CA ILE A 140 7.25 8.16 -0.30
C ILE A 140 8.60 8.26 0.42
N MET A 141 9.68 7.90 -0.25
CA MET A 141 11.01 8.03 0.33
C MET A 141 11.37 9.49 0.61
N ASP A 142 10.92 10.45 -0.20
CA ASP A 142 11.14 11.89 0.04
C ASP A 142 10.31 12.40 1.22
N LEU A 143 9.09 11.88 1.43
CA LEU A 143 8.25 12.22 2.57
C LEU A 143 8.80 11.70 3.91
N LEU A 144 9.52 10.59 3.93
CA LEU A 144 10.05 10.00 5.15
C LEU A 144 11.26 10.80 5.69
N PRO A 145 11.37 10.98 7.02
CA PRO A 145 12.61 11.45 7.64
C PRO A 145 13.68 10.35 7.62
N SER A 146 14.94 10.70 7.86
CA SER A 146 15.98 9.72 8.17
C SER A 146 15.57 8.89 9.41
N GLY A 147 15.74 7.58 9.37
CA GLY A 147 15.24 6.62 10.37
C GLY A 147 13.76 6.24 10.19
N GLY A 148 13.06 6.83 9.22
CA GLY A 148 11.66 6.50 8.94
C GLY A 148 11.50 5.15 8.22
N TYR A 149 10.38 4.47 8.47
CA TYR A 149 10.06 3.15 7.94
C TYR A 149 9.11 3.23 6.76
N PHE A 150 9.42 2.48 5.72
CA PHE A 150 8.53 2.26 4.59
C PHE A 150 8.14 0.78 4.52
N ALA A 151 6.84 0.48 4.66
CA ALA A 151 6.25 -0.85 4.54
C ALA A 151 5.46 -0.93 3.23
N PHE A 152 5.76 -1.91 2.37
CA PHE A 152 5.08 -2.02 1.07
C PHE A 152 5.06 -3.45 0.56
N SER A 153 4.35 -3.67 -0.55
CA SER A 153 4.27 -4.97 -1.20
C SER A 153 4.31 -4.84 -2.72
N PHE A 154 4.93 -5.83 -3.37
CA PHE A 154 4.86 -6.06 -4.82
C PHE A 154 4.27 -7.45 -5.07
N ASN A 155 3.17 -7.52 -5.80
CA ASN A 155 2.56 -8.79 -6.20
C ASN A 155 3.26 -9.40 -7.42
N ASP A 156 2.91 -10.64 -7.79
CA ASP A 156 3.55 -11.37 -8.89
C ASP A 156 3.59 -10.55 -10.19
N HIS A 157 2.47 -9.89 -10.57
CA HIS A 157 2.44 -9.06 -11.80
C HIS A 157 3.40 -7.87 -11.73
N THR A 158 3.59 -7.30 -10.56
CA THR A 158 4.56 -6.23 -10.35
C THR A 158 5.98 -6.76 -10.41
N LEU A 159 6.21 -7.95 -9.84
CA LEU A 159 7.53 -8.62 -9.83
C LEU A 159 7.96 -9.15 -11.20
N ASP A 160 7.02 -9.31 -12.15
CA ASP A 160 7.35 -9.64 -13.55
C ASP A 160 8.16 -8.53 -14.24
N ASP A 161 8.04 -7.27 -13.78
CA ASP A 161 8.89 -6.17 -14.23
C ASP A 161 10.07 -5.96 -13.27
N PRO A 162 11.31 -6.28 -13.70
CA PRO A 162 12.50 -6.16 -12.85
C PRO A 162 12.80 -4.74 -12.38
N ALA A 163 12.17 -3.70 -12.95
CA ALA A 163 12.37 -2.32 -12.54
C ALA A 163 11.94 -2.07 -11.09
N TYR A 164 10.94 -2.79 -10.59
CA TYR A 164 10.45 -2.63 -9.21
C TYR A 164 11.45 -3.14 -8.19
N GLU A 165 12.01 -4.35 -8.38
CA GLU A 165 13.06 -4.85 -7.49
C GLU A 165 14.36 -4.06 -7.65
N ALA A 166 14.70 -3.63 -8.87
CA ALA A 166 15.85 -2.76 -9.12
C ALA A 166 15.75 -1.43 -8.36
N LYS A 167 14.53 -0.87 -8.18
CA LYS A 167 14.31 0.33 -7.36
C LYS A 167 14.67 0.08 -5.89
N VAL A 168 14.27 -1.04 -5.32
CA VAL A 168 14.61 -1.41 -3.94
C VAL A 168 16.14 -1.59 -3.82
N LEU A 169 16.76 -2.27 -4.78
CA LEU A 169 18.21 -2.46 -4.82
C LEU A 169 18.98 -1.14 -4.97
N GLU A 170 18.47 -0.20 -5.80
CA GLU A 170 19.05 1.14 -5.95
C GLU A 170 19.19 1.83 -4.60
N TYR A 171 18.10 1.88 -3.82
CA TYR A 171 18.10 2.54 -2.52
C TYR A 171 19.00 1.83 -1.49
N THR A 172 19.01 0.50 -1.51
CA THR A 172 19.79 -0.27 -0.52
C THR A 172 21.29 -0.33 -0.84
N GLN A 173 21.66 -0.47 -2.11
CA GLN A 173 23.05 -0.49 -2.55
C GLN A 173 23.72 0.89 -2.43
N THR A 174 22.97 1.96 -2.70
CA THR A 174 23.45 3.34 -2.51
C THR A 174 23.41 3.80 -1.05
N LYS A 175 23.00 2.92 -0.12
CA LYS A 175 22.87 3.19 1.32
C LYS A 175 21.91 4.32 1.66
N ARG A 176 20.99 4.68 0.76
CA ARG A 176 19.88 5.60 1.04
C ARG A 176 18.79 4.95 1.90
N ALA A 177 18.73 3.63 1.87
CA ALA A 177 17.87 2.84 2.75
C ALA A 177 18.57 1.56 3.19
N GLN A 178 18.02 0.92 4.23
CA GLN A 178 18.38 -0.43 4.64
C GLN A 178 17.16 -1.34 4.55
N LEU A 179 17.31 -2.48 3.90
CA LEU A 179 16.29 -3.53 3.89
C LEU A 179 16.31 -4.25 5.25
N LEU A 180 15.18 -4.22 5.96
CA LEU A 180 15.00 -4.88 7.24
C LEU A 180 14.25 -6.21 7.11
N PHE A 181 13.33 -6.29 6.16
CA PHE A 181 12.50 -7.46 5.93
C PHE A 181 12.11 -7.56 4.44
N CYS A 182 12.15 -8.79 3.92
CA CYS A 182 11.59 -9.15 2.63
C CYS A 182 11.11 -10.60 2.70
N GLU A 183 9.84 -10.84 2.40
CA GLU A 183 9.26 -12.18 2.41
C GLU A 183 8.27 -12.37 1.28
N TYR A 184 8.50 -13.41 0.47
CA TYR A 184 7.56 -13.87 -0.54
C TYR A 184 6.51 -14.80 0.09
N GLY A 185 5.25 -14.62 -0.27
CA GLY A 185 4.16 -15.44 0.24
C GLY A 185 2.79 -15.03 -0.29
N PRO A 186 1.70 -15.61 0.24
CA PRO A 186 0.36 -15.42 -0.29
C PRO A 186 -0.06 -13.95 -0.41
N HIS A 187 -0.72 -13.61 -1.53
CA HIS A 187 -1.37 -12.32 -1.79
C HIS A 187 -2.88 -12.52 -1.93
N LEU A 188 -3.29 -13.25 -2.95
CA LEU A 188 -4.66 -13.65 -3.25
C LEU A 188 -4.68 -15.17 -3.53
N PRO A 189 -4.75 -16.02 -2.49
CA PRO A 189 -4.73 -17.48 -2.66
C PRO A 189 -5.78 -18.02 -3.62
N GLY A 190 -6.99 -17.43 -3.64
CA GLY A 190 -8.05 -17.79 -4.57
C GLY A 190 -7.71 -17.53 -6.05
N LYS A 191 -6.64 -16.77 -6.32
CA LYS A 191 -6.09 -16.52 -7.66
C LYS A 191 -4.70 -17.14 -7.85
N ASN A 192 -4.23 -17.93 -6.88
CA ASN A 192 -2.87 -18.47 -6.86
C ASN A 192 -1.79 -17.40 -7.07
N MET A 193 -2.00 -16.21 -6.46
CA MET A 193 -1.14 -15.05 -6.58
C MET A 193 -0.42 -14.80 -5.27
N ASN A 194 0.86 -14.47 -5.35
CA ASN A 194 1.71 -14.15 -4.23
C ASN A 194 2.20 -12.69 -4.29
N SER A 195 2.91 -12.29 -3.26
CA SER A 195 3.58 -10.98 -3.18
C SER A 195 4.83 -11.05 -2.33
N ASN A 196 5.82 -10.24 -2.66
CA ASN A 196 6.85 -9.84 -1.71
C ASN A 196 6.30 -8.75 -0.79
N VAL A 197 6.56 -8.89 0.50
CA VAL A 197 6.35 -7.87 1.54
C VAL A 197 7.71 -7.32 1.94
N TYR A 198 7.84 -6.01 2.01
CA TYR A 198 9.10 -5.32 2.32
C TYR A 198 8.94 -4.37 3.51
N ILE A 199 9.95 -4.31 4.36
CA ILE A 199 10.18 -3.21 5.32
C ILE A 199 11.57 -2.66 5.06
N ILE A 200 11.66 -1.37 4.74
CA ILE A 200 12.93 -0.65 4.64
C ILE A 200 12.96 0.53 5.61
N VAL A 201 14.15 0.94 6.02
CA VAL A 201 14.36 2.16 6.80
C VAL A 201 15.23 3.13 6.01
N LYS A 202 14.79 4.39 5.90
CA LYS A 202 15.54 5.48 5.26
C LYS A 202 16.76 5.84 6.09
N LYS A 203 17.92 6.02 5.44
CA LYS A 203 19.18 6.43 6.09
C LYS A 203 19.41 7.94 6.00
#